data_5b0f7f3603ae6f56afb14254c039acc0
#
_entry.id   5b0f7f3603ae6f56afb14254c039acc0
#
_cell.length_a   1.000
_cell.length_b   1.000
_cell.length_c   1.000
_cell.angle_alpha   90.00
_cell.angle_beta   90.00
_cell.angle_gamma   90.00
#
_symmetry.space_group_name_H-M   'P 1'
#
loop_
_entity.id
_entity.type
_entity.pdbx_description
1 polymer ?
#
loop_
_entity_poly.entity_id
_entity_poly.type
_entity_poly.pdbx_seq_one_letter_code
_entity_poly.pdbx_strand_id
1 'polypeptide(L)'
;YLKLLKEKYPTKQSVYRELINLNAIMNLPKGTEHFMSDLHGEYDAFYHIINNCSGVIREKVAMLYGDELTVYEQQELCTLIYYPREKLSILMDENKVNDEWYRNVLNQLIQIAKLLSSKYTRSKVRKAMPVDFAYIIDELIHAQKDEDDNRSVYHRQIMETILSLHNGDEFLVALTDLIKRLAVDHLHILGDIYDRGAHADKILDLLMEHHSVDIQWG
;
A
#
# COMPACT_ATOMS: atom_id res chain seq x y z
N TYR A 1 -9.49 26.69 -23.21
CA TYR A 1 -8.81 26.37 -21.96
C TYR A 1 -9.29 27.27 -20.81
N LEU A 2 -9.19 28.62 -20.91
CA LEU A 2 -9.61 29.55 -19.84
C LEU A 2 -11.10 29.42 -19.46
N LYS A 3 -11.98 29.12 -20.40
CA LYS A 3 -13.41 28.87 -20.09
C LYS A 3 -13.57 27.65 -19.19
N LEU A 4 -12.88 26.54 -19.48
CA LEU A 4 -12.90 25.34 -18.66
C LEU A 4 -12.33 25.59 -17.25
N LEU A 5 -11.27 26.37 -17.15
CA LEU A 5 -10.73 26.77 -15.84
C LEU A 5 -11.72 27.62 -15.04
N LYS A 6 -12.45 28.53 -15.72
CA LYS A 6 -13.48 29.36 -15.06
C LYS A 6 -14.66 28.52 -14.57
N GLU A 7 -15.05 27.48 -15.30
CA GLU A 7 -16.07 26.53 -14.87
C GLU A 7 -15.62 25.72 -13.65
N LYS A 8 -14.36 25.24 -13.68
CA LYS A 8 -13.76 24.46 -12.57
C LYS A 8 -13.52 25.31 -11.32
N TYR A 9 -13.12 26.57 -11.51
CA TYR A 9 -12.77 27.52 -10.44
C TYR A 9 -13.56 28.82 -10.57
N PRO A 10 -14.87 28.82 -10.21
CA PRO A 10 -15.77 29.94 -10.48
C PRO A 10 -15.52 31.17 -9.62
N THR A 11 -14.77 31.05 -8.52
CA THR A 11 -14.50 32.12 -7.57
C THR A 11 -13.00 32.30 -7.30
N LYS A 12 -12.59 33.52 -6.89
CA LYS A 12 -11.21 33.75 -6.44
C LYS A 12 -10.79 32.81 -5.31
N GLN A 13 -11.70 32.50 -4.40
CA GLN A 13 -11.41 31.59 -3.28
C GLN A 13 -11.16 30.16 -3.75
N SER A 14 -11.90 29.69 -4.77
CA SER A 14 -11.65 28.37 -5.36
C SER A 14 -10.28 28.30 -6.05
N VAL A 15 -9.86 29.40 -6.71
CA VAL A 15 -8.52 29.50 -7.32
C VAL A 15 -7.45 29.52 -6.23
N TYR A 16 -7.60 30.36 -5.20
CA TYR A 16 -6.60 30.44 -4.13
C TYR A 16 -6.43 29.13 -3.38
N ARG A 17 -7.53 28.45 -3.06
CA ARG A 17 -7.48 27.13 -2.45
C ARG A 17 -6.69 26.14 -3.28
N GLU A 18 -6.92 26.14 -4.60
CA GLU A 18 -6.19 25.23 -5.50
C GLU A 18 -4.72 25.58 -5.61
N LEU A 19 -4.38 26.88 -5.71
CA LEU A 19 -2.98 27.33 -5.73
C LEU A 19 -2.23 26.96 -4.45
N ILE A 20 -2.87 27.13 -3.28
CA ILE A 20 -2.29 26.72 -1.99
C ILE A 20 -2.05 25.20 -1.98
N ASN A 21 -3.05 24.42 -2.43
CA ASN A 21 -2.94 22.98 -2.52
C ASN A 21 -1.81 22.52 -3.45
N LEU A 22 -1.75 23.07 -4.66
CA LEU A 22 -0.71 22.73 -5.65
C LEU A 22 0.69 23.12 -5.17
N ASN A 23 0.86 24.32 -4.60
CA ASN A 23 2.13 24.72 -4.02
C ASN A 23 2.58 23.79 -2.87
N ALA A 24 1.64 23.35 -2.02
CA ALA A 24 1.96 22.40 -0.97
C ALA A 24 2.38 21.04 -1.54
N ILE A 25 1.66 20.52 -2.55
CA ILE A 25 1.95 19.26 -3.23
C ILE A 25 3.34 19.28 -3.90
N MET A 26 3.74 20.40 -4.49
CA MET A 26 5.06 20.53 -5.12
C MET A 26 6.24 20.33 -4.16
N ASN A 27 6.01 20.46 -2.84
CA ASN A 27 7.02 20.21 -1.81
C ASN A 27 6.98 18.78 -1.23
N LEU A 28 6.03 17.96 -1.66
CA LEU A 28 6.01 16.55 -1.29
C LEU A 28 7.03 15.76 -2.12
N PRO A 29 7.61 14.67 -1.57
CA PRO A 29 8.38 13.72 -2.34
C PRO A 29 7.55 13.17 -3.50
N LYS A 30 8.20 12.86 -4.62
CA LYS A 30 7.52 12.15 -5.71
C LYS A 30 7.15 10.73 -5.29
N GLY A 31 6.03 10.23 -5.78
CA GLY A 31 5.68 8.82 -5.70
C GLY A 31 6.70 7.96 -6.44
N THR A 32 6.73 6.68 -6.13
CA THR A 32 7.58 5.72 -6.84
C THR A 32 6.92 5.34 -8.16
N GLU A 33 7.61 5.52 -9.25
CA GLU A 33 7.19 5.09 -10.58
C GLU A 33 7.99 3.86 -10.97
N HIS A 34 7.32 2.79 -11.41
CA HIS A 34 7.93 1.57 -11.92
C HIS A 34 7.89 1.55 -13.44
N PHE A 35 9.01 1.25 -14.05
CA PHE A 35 9.14 1.04 -15.50
C PHE A 35 9.51 -0.42 -15.73
N MET A 36 8.73 -1.11 -16.55
CA MET A 36 8.94 -2.53 -16.89
C MET A 36 8.78 -2.75 -18.38
N SER A 37 9.62 -3.60 -18.93
CA SER A 37 9.57 -4.09 -20.32
C SER A 37 9.76 -5.59 -20.34
N ASP A 38 9.62 -6.18 -21.53
CA ASP A 38 9.96 -7.60 -21.79
C ASP A 38 9.22 -8.58 -20.88
N LEU A 39 7.91 -8.38 -20.71
CA LEU A 39 7.06 -9.24 -19.87
C LEU A 39 6.85 -10.63 -20.50
N HIS A 40 6.79 -10.69 -21.84
CA HIS A 40 6.80 -11.91 -22.65
C HIS A 40 5.84 -13.02 -22.20
N GLY A 41 4.69 -12.68 -21.62
CA GLY A 41 3.75 -13.65 -21.08
C GLY A 41 4.22 -14.45 -19.86
N GLU A 42 5.32 -14.01 -19.20
CA GLU A 42 5.90 -14.65 -18.02
C GLU A 42 5.16 -14.19 -16.73
N TYR A 43 3.93 -14.73 -16.56
CA TYR A 43 3.01 -14.31 -15.51
C TYR A 43 3.59 -14.43 -14.09
N ASP A 44 4.23 -15.57 -13.76
CA ASP A 44 4.68 -15.82 -12.39
C ASP A 44 5.78 -14.83 -11.98
N ALA A 45 6.70 -14.53 -12.89
CA ALA A 45 7.75 -13.54 -12.65
C ALA A 45 7.16 -12.14 -12.51
N PHE A 46 6.23 -11.77 -13.40
CA PHE A 46 5.54 -10.47 -13.34
C PHE A 46 4.73 -10.33 -12.06
N TYR A 47 3.93 -11.33 -11.69
CA TYR A 47 3.15 -11.36 -10.47
C TYR A 47 4.02 -11.18 -9.22
N HIS A 48 5.18 -11.85 -9.17
CA HIS A 48 6.13 -11.68 -8.08
C HIS A 48 6.68 -10.26 -8.00
N ILE A 49 7.07 -9.64 -9.13
CA ILE A 49 7.62 -8.28 -9.16
C ILE A 49 6.57 -7.24 -8.73
N ILE A 50 5.32 -7.39 -9.18
CA ILE A 50 4.23 -6.51 -8.76
C ILE A 50 3.98 -6.61 -7.26
N ASN A 51 3.92 -7.82 -6.70
CA ASN A 51 3.67 -8.02 -5.27
C ASN A 51 4.80 -7.52 -4.38
N ASN A 52 6.06 -7.65 -4.79
CA ASN A 52 7.20 -7.15 -4.01
C ASN A 52 7.52 -5.67 -4.28
N CYS A 53 6.79 -5.03 -5.20
CA CYS A 53 6.96 -3.63 -5.57
C CYS A 53 8.41 -3.32 -5.97
N SER A 54 9.06 -4.21 -6.75
CA SER A 54 10.48 -4.12 -7.16
C SER A 54 11.46 -3.88 -6.00
N GLY A 55 11.14 -4.43 -4.83
CA GLY A 55 11.99 -4.33 -3.64
C GLY A 55 11.75 -3.09 -2.76
N VAL A 56 10.86 -2.18 -3.14
CA VAL A 56 10.54 -0.98 -2.32
C VAL A 56 10.06 -1.36 -0.92
N ILE A 57 9.20 -2.38 -0.80
CA ILE A 57 8.71 -2.84 0.49
C ILE A 57 9.85 -3.35 1.36
N ARG A 58 10.76 -4.16 0.81
CA ARG A 58 11.94 -4.66 1.52
C ARG A 58 12.82 -3.53 2.05
N GLU A 59 13.04 -2.49 1.24
CA GLU A 59 13.78 -1.30 1.67
C GLU A 59 13.11 -0.62 2.88
N LYS A 60 11.78 -0.48 2.87
CA LYS A 60 11.04 0.16 3.97
C LYS A 60 11.00 -0.70 5.23
N VAL A 61 10.89 -2.02 5.09
CA VAL A 61 11.03 -2.96 6.21
C VAL A 61 12.41 -2.85 6.84
N ALA A 62 13.48 -2.88 6.04
CA ALA A 62 14.85 -2.71 6.53
C ALA A 62 15.08 -1.35 7.21
N MET A 63 14.50 -0.27 6.66
CA MET A 63 14.58 1.07 7.23
C MET A 63 13.92 1.18 8.61
N LEU A 64 12.78 0.53 8.82
CA LEU A 64 12.03 0.60 10.08
C LEU A 64 12.54 -0.40 11.13
N TYR A 65 12.94 -1.58 10.70
CA TYR A 65 13.16 -2.74 11.57
C TYR A 65 14.55 -3.36 11.42
N GLY A 66 15.49 -2.69 10.72
CA GLY A 66 16.83 -3.22 10.48
C GLY A 66 17.62 -3.52 11.76
N ASP A 67 17.38 -2.73 12.81
CA ASP A 67 18.03 -2.91 14.13
C ASP A 67 17.21 -3.77 15.10
N GLU A 68 15.91 -4.00 14.82
CA GLU A 68 14.98 -4.70 15.73
C GLU A 68 14.73 -6.15 15.31
N LEU A 69 14.67 -6.41 13.99
CA LEU A 69 14.37 -7.72 13.41
C LEU A 69 15.60 -8.33 12.74
N THR A 70 15.80 -9.62 12.93
CA THR A 70 16.77 -10.38 12.16
C THR A 70 16.47 -10.34 10.66
N VAL A 71 17.45 -10.62 9.82
CA VAL A 71 17.26 -10.70 8.35
C VAL A 71 16.16 -11.71 7.99
N TYR A 72 16.07 -12.81 8.71
CA TYR A 72 15.04 -13.82 8.51
C TYR A 72 13.65 -13.27 8.83
N GLU A 73 13.46 -12.62 9.98
CA GLU A 73 12.17 -12.02 10.36
C GLU A 73 11.73 -10.91 9.41
N GLN A 74 12.67 -10.10 8.91
CA GLN A 74 12.39 -9.11 7.88
C GLN A 74 11.90 -9.78 6.57
N GLN A 75 12.51 -10.90 6.17
CA GLN A 75 12.07 -11.68 5.00
C GLN A 75 10.68 -12.30 5.19
N GLU A 76 10.40 -12.83 6.39
CA GLU A 76 9.08 -13.36 6.75
C GLU A 76 8.00 -12.27 6.68
N LEU A 77 8.28 -11.08 7.23
CA LEU A 77 7.37 -9.94 7.15
C LEU A 77 7.16 -9.46 5.71
N CYS A 78 8.22 -9.39 4.90
CA CYS A 78 8.11 -9.08 3.48
C CYS A 78 7.25 -10.12 2.73
N THR A 79 7.47 -11.41 2.98
CA THR A 79 6.70 -12.49 2.35
C THR A 79 5.22 -12.40 2.71
N LEU A 80 4.92 -12.06 3.97
CA LEU A 80 3.55 -11.83 4.42
C LEU A 80 2.89 -10.65 3.69
N ILE A 81 3.62 -9.56 3.45
CA ILE A 81 3.10 -8.41 2.69
C ILE A 81 2.88 -8.78 1.22
N TYR A 82 3.78 -9.56 0.62
CA TYR A 82 3.69 -9.94 -0.79
C TYR A 82 2.54 -10.91 -1.06
N TYR A 83 2.36 -11.91 -0.21
CA TYR A 83 1.43 -13.03 -0.33
C TYR A 83 0.67 -13.26 0.97
N PRO A 84 -0.19 -12.31 1.40
CA PRO A 84 -0.79 -12.35 2.73
C PRO A 84 -1.66 -13.58 2.97
N ARG A 85 -2.50 -13.97 2.01
CA ARG A 85 -3.43 -15.09 2.19
C ARG A 85 -2.71 -16.42 2.22
N GLU A 86 -1.76 -16.63 1.33
CA GLU A 86 -0.96 -17.85 1.24
C GLU A 86 -0.07 -18.00 2.49
N LYS A 87 0.59 -16.92 2.90
CA LYS A 87 1.46 -16.95 4.08
C LYS A 87 0.68 -17.15 5.37
N LEU A 88 -0.50 -16.52 5.52
CA LEU A 88 -1.38 -16.74 6.66
C LEU A 88 -1.83 -18.20 6.74
N SER A 89 -2.26 -18.80 5.63
CA SER A 89 -2.65 -20.21 5.60
C SER A 89 -1.54 -21.13 6.13
N ILE A 90 -0.31 -20.93 5.67
CA ILE A 90 0.85 -21.71 6.14
C ILE A 90 1.09 -21.50 7.64
N LEU A 91 1.06 -20.25 8.11
CA LEU A 91 1.28 -19.95 9.53
C LEU A 91 0.18 -20.50 10.46
N MET A 92 -1.07 -20.55 9.98
CA MET A 92 -2.19 -21.17 10.70
C MET A 92 -2.02 -22.69 10.79
N ASP A 93 -1.64 -23.35 9.71
CA ASP A 93 -1.36 -24.78 9.68
C ASP A 93 -0.21 -25.17 10.64
N GLU A 94 0.76 -24.27 10.80
CA GLU A 94 1.87 -24.41 11.74
C GLU A 94 1.52 -24.01 13.18
N ASN A 95 0.28 -23.58 13.47
CA ASN A 95 -0.18 -23.08 14.77
C ASN A 95 0.66 -21.90 15.31
N LYS A 96 1.18 -21.04 14.42
CA LYS A 96 2.00 -19.88 14.77
C LYS A 96 1.19 -18.59 14.95
N VAL A 97 -0.10 -18.62 14.61
CA VAL A 97 -0.98 -17.45 14.64
C VAL A 97 -1.81 -17.46 15.92
N ASN A 98 -1.70 -16.41 16.70
CA ASN A 98 -2.50 -16.12 17.89
C ASN A 98 -2.72 -14.60 18.03
N ASP A 99 -3.51 -14.17 19.01
CA ASP A 99 -3.81 -12.74 19.21
C ASP A 99 -2.55 -11.87 19.43
N GLU A 100 -1.54 -12.40 20.12
CA GLU A 100 -0.28 -11.68 20.33
C GLU A 100 0.48 -11.50 19.01
N TRP A 101 0.54 -12.55 18.20
CA TRP A 101 1.12 -12.50 16.87
C TRP A 101 0.40 -11.44 16.00
N TYR A 102 -0.94 -11.42 15.98
CA TYR A 102 -1.70 -10.41 15.25
C TYR A 102 -1.37 -9.00 15.74
N ARG A 103 -1.37 -8.75 17.05
CA ARG A 103 -1.03 -7.42 17.59
C ARG A 103 0.33 -6.96 17.09
N ASN A 104 1.33 -7.82 17.15
CA ASN A 104 2.69 -7.48 16.73
C ASN A 104 2.75 -7.19 15.23
N VAL A 105 2.23 -8.08 14.40
CA VAL A 105 2.28 -7.95 12.94
C VAL A 105 1.44 -6.78 12.45
N LEU A 106 0.21 -6.60 12.96
CA LEU A 106 -0.64 -5.47 12.56
C LEU A 106 0.01 -4.14 12.94
N ASN A 107 0.64 -4.03 14.10
CA ASN A 107 1.40 -2.84 14.47
C ASN A 107 2.57 -2.58 13.50
N GLN A 108 3.32 -3.61 13.11
CA GLN A 108 4.39 -3.48 12.13
C GLN A 108 3.85 -2.99 10.77
N LEU A 109 2.77 -3.57 10.28
CA LEU A 109 2.14 -3.16 9.02
C LEU A 109 1.62 -1.72 9.08
N ILE A 110 1.03 -1.30 10.19
CA ILE A 110 0.57 0.08 10.40
C ILE A 110 1.76 1.05 10.31
N GLN A 111 2.91 0.75 10.92
CA GLN A 111 4.10 1.61 10.84
C GLN A 111 4.66 1.69 9.41
N ILE A 112 4.66 0.58 8.67
CA ILE A 112 5.06 0.58 7.24
C ILE A 112 4.09 1.43 6.42
N ALA A 113 2.78 1.26 6.60
CA ALA A 113 1.77 2.06 5.93
C ALA A 113 1.91 3.55 6.27
N LYS A 114 2.17 3.89 7.53
CA LYS A 114 2.43 5.26 8.00
C LYS A 114 3.66 5.87 7.31
N LEU A 115 4.76 5.12 7.24
CA LEU A 115 5.98 5.57 6.55
C LEU A 115 5.71 5.85 5.07
N LEU A 116 5.06 4.92 4.37
CA LEU A 116 4.75 5.07 2.95
C LEU A 116 3.74 6.21 2.69
N SER A 117 2.77 6.40 3.57
CA SER A 117 1.76 7.46 3.46
C SER A 117 2.35 8.87 3.55
N SER A 118 3.51 9.03 4.20
CA SER A 118 4.17 10.33 4.41
C SER A 118 4.55 11.05 3.11
N LYS A 119 4.67 10.32 1.99
CA LYS A 119 4.97 10.87 0.67
C LYS A 119 3.78 11.55 -0.01
N TYR A 120 2.56 11.32 0.48
CA TYR A 120 1.33 11.65 -0.22
C TYR A 120 0.46 12.60 0.58
N THR A 121 -0.46 13.28 -0.11
CA THR A 121 -1.52 14.02 0.56
C THR A 121 -2.48 13.06 1.26
N ARG A 122 -3.04 13.48 2.40
CA ARG A 122 -4.05 12.69 3.12
C ARG A 122 -5.21 12.24 2.21
N SER A 123 -5.65 13.12 1.31
CA SER A 123 -6.71 12.80 0.33
C SER A 123 -6.31 11.64 -0.60
N LYS A 124 -5.06 11.58 -1.05
CA LYS A 124 -4.57 10.50 -1.91
C LYS A 124 -4.49 9.18 -1.13
N VAL A 125 -3.96 9.22 0.09
CA VAL A 125 -3.88 8.05 0.97
C VAL A 125 -5.26 7.46 1.24
N ARG A 126 -6.25 8.31 1.60
CA ARG A 126 -7.63 7.86 1.85
C ARG A 126 -8.29 7.21 0.62
N LYS A 127 -7.99 7.68 -0.58
CA LYS A 127 -8.49 7.07 -1.83
C LYS A 127 -7.85 5.71 -2.12
N ALA A 128 -6.65 5.46 -1.63
CA ALA A 128 -5.96 4.18 -1.77
C ALA A 128 -6.41 3.13 -0.74
N MET A 129 -7.05 3.55 0.35
CA MET A 129 -7.49 2.65 1.43
C MET A 129 -8.60 1.71 0.95
N PRO A 130 -8.55 0.43 1.36
CA PRO A 130 -9.68 -0.50 1.20
C PRO A 130 -10.94 0.06 1.84
N VAL A 131 -12.06 0.04 1.11
CA VAL A 131 -13.31 0.74 1.48
C VAL A 131 -13.82 0.30 2.85
N ASP A 132 -13.81 -1.01 3.13
CA ASP A 132 -14.36 -1.59 4.35
C ASP A 132 -13.61 -1.19 5.62
N PHE A 133 -12.31 -0.90 5.50
CA PHE A 133 -11.43 -0.55 6.61
C PHE A 133 -10.90 0.89 6.56
N ALA A 134 -11.33 1.70 5.59
CA ALA A 134 -10.74 3.01 5.33
C ALA A 134 -10.73 3.94 6.56
N TYR A 135 -11.83 4.00 7.30
CA TYR A 135 -11.92 4.80 8.53
C TYR A 135 -10.95 4.30 9.61
N ILE A 136 -10.94 2.99 9.85
CA ILE A 136 -10.12 2.36 10.90
C ILE A 136 -8.63 2.56 10.58
N ILE A 137 -8.24 2.33 9.33
CA ILE A 137 -6.85 2.51 8.88
C ILE A 137 -6.45 3.99 8.98
N ASP A 138 -7.31 4.94 8.57
CA ASP A 138 -7.03 6.38 8.65
C ASP A 138 -6.76 6.82 10.10
N GLU A 139 -7.53 6.32 11.07
CA GLU A 139 -7.29 6.57 12.50
C GLU A 139 -5.94 6.00 12.95
N LEU A 140 -5.66 4.74 12.65
CA LEU A 140 -4.46 4.05 13.14
C LEU A 140 -3.14 4.59 12.53
N ILE A 141 -3.11 4.93 11.24
CA ILE A 141 -1.89 5.48 10.61
C ILE A 141 -1.61 6.93 11.03
N HIS A 142 -2.62 7.66 11.52
CA HIS A 142 -2.45 9.03 12.03
C HIS A 142 -2.27 9.09 13.55
N ALA A 143 -2.27 7.95 14.23
CA ALA A 143 -1.96 7.86 15.65
C ALA A 143 -0.56 8.44 15.95
N GLN A 144 -0.43 9.25 17.00
CA GLN A 144 0.82 9.87 17.41
C GLN A 144 1.41 9.13 18.63
N LYS A 145 2.74 9.12 18.76
CA LYS A 145 3.41 8.47 19.91
C LYS A 145 3.14 9.13 21.25
N ASP A 146 2.87 10.44 21.24
CA ASP A 146 2.64 11.27 22.43
C ASP A 146 1.15 11.62 22.62
N GLU A 147 0.26 10.69 22.24
CA GLU A 147 -1.17 10.89 22.42
C GLU A 147 -1.56 10.83 23.90
N ASP A 148 -2.57 11.66 24.26
CA ASP A 148 -3.25 11.58 25.56
C ASP A 148 -3.70 10.14 25.85
N ASP A 149 -3.72 9.76 27.11
CA ASP A 149 -4.12 8.42 27.57
C ASP A 149 -5.43 7.92 26.93
N ASN A 150 -6.39 8.81 26.74
CA ASN A 150 -7.69 8.49 26.13
C ASN A 150 -7.57 8.06 24.65
N ARG A 151 -6.69 8.68 23.86
CA ARG A 151 -6.48 8.32 22.46
C ARG A 151 -5.72 7.01 22.31
N SER A 152 -4.73 6.80 23.14
CA SER A 152 -3.99 5.53 23.17
C SER A 152 -4.90 4.35 23.54
N VAL A 153 -5.84 4.56 24.47
CA VAL A 153 -6.88 3.59 24.83
C VAL A 153 -7.82 3.34 23.65
N TYR A 154 -8.24 4.40 22.94
CA TYR A 154 -9.10 4.29 21.75
C TYR A 154 -8.45 3.45 20.64
N HIS A 155 -7.20 3.72 20.28
CA HIS A 155 -6.49 2.94 19.26
C HIS A 155 -6.27 1.48 19.67
N ARG A 156 -5.95 1.24 20.94
CA ARG A 156 -5.87 -0.11 21.50
C ARG A 156 -7.21 -0.83 21.41
N GLN A 157 -8.32 -0.15 21.75
CA GLN A 157 -9.64 -0.74 21.69
C GLN A 157 -10.06 -1.12 20.25
N ILE A 158 -9.65 -0.33 19.25
CA ILE A 158 -9.83 -0.70 17.83
C ILE A 158 -9.17 -2.06 17.57
N MET A 159 -7.90 -2.21 17.92
CA MET A 159 -7.15 -3.46 17.69
C MET A 159 -7.78 -4.66 18.42
N GLU A 160 -8.12 -4.50 19.69
CA GLU A 160 -8.76 -5.55 20.47
C GLU A 160 -10.14 -5.95 19.90
N THR A 161 -10.88 -4.98 19.38
CA THR A 161 -12.17 -5.24 18.75
C THR A 161 -12.02 -6.03 17.44
N ILE A 162 -11.04 -5.69 16.60
CA ILE A 162 -10.74 -6.43 15.37
C ILE A 162 -10.45 -7.90 15.70
N LEU A 163 -9.63 -8.15 16.72
CA LEU A 163 -9.26 -9.51 17.14
C LEU A 163 -10.45 -10.26 17.76
N SER A 164 -11.23 -9.60 18.62
CA SER A 164 -12.40 -10.21 19.26
C SER A 164 -13.50 -10.60 18.26
N LEU A 165 -13.58 -9.91 17.13
CA LEU A 165 -14.48 -10.22 16.03
C LEU A 165 -13.91 -11.26 15.06
N HIS A 166 -12.73 -11.84 15.33
CA HIS A 166 -12.02 -12.76 14.44
C HIS A 166 -11.81 -12.20 13.02
N ASN A 167 -11.56 -10.90 12.90
CA ASN A 167 -11.40 -10.20 11.63
C ASN A 167 -9.94 -9.76 11.38
N GLY A 168 -8.99 -10.36 12.09
CA GLY A 168 -7.56 -10.07 11.98
C GLY A 168 -7.00 -10.34 10.58
N ASP A 169 -7.45 -11.43 9.95
CA ASP A 169 -7.00 -11.85 8.61
C ASP A 169 -7.35 -10.82 7.54
N GLU A 170 -8.62 -10.45 7.47
CA GLU A 170 -9.09 -9.49 6.46
C GLU A 170 -8.51 -8.09 6.70
N PHE A 171 -8.32 -7.71 7.96
CA PHE A 171 -7.67 -6.45 8.29
C PHE A 171 -6.18 -6.46 7.91
N LEU A 172 -5.47 -7.58 8.11
CA LEU A 172 -4.09 -7.77 7.68
C LEU A 172 -3.98 -7.67 6.15
N VAL A 173 -4.85 -8.36 5.42
CA VAL A 173 -4.90 -8.28 3.96
C VAL A 173 -5.15 -6.84 3.50
N ALA A 174 -6.10 -6.14 4.11
CA ALA A 174 -6.39 -4.75 3.81
C ALA A 174 -5.17 -3.82 4.01
N LEU A 175 -4.40 -4.02 5.10
CA LEU A 175 -3.17 -3.26 5.34
C LEU A 175 -2.08 -3.58 4.32
N THR A 176 -1.89 -4.85 3.96
CA THR A 176 -0.88 -5.24 2.96
C THR A 176 -1.22 -4.71 1.57
N ASP A 177 -2.49 -4.67 1.19
CA ASP A 177 -2.94 -4.07 -0.06
C ASP A 177 -2.72 -2.55 -0.09
N LEU A 178 -3.00 -1.86 1.02
CA LEU A 178 -2.66 -0.44 1.15
C LEU A 178 -1.15 -0.21 1.02
N ILE A 179 -0.32 -1.01 1.69
CA ILE A 179 1.14 -0.92 1.62
C ILE A 179 1.62 -1.05 0.17
N LYS A 180 1.14 -2.06 -0.57
CA LYS A 180 1.50 -2.26 -1.99
C LYS A 180 1.08 -1.06 -2.85
N ARG A 181 -0.14 -0.54 -2.67
CA ARG A 181 -0.65 0.64 -3.39
C ARG A 181 0.11 1.93 -3.08
N LEU A 182 0.63 2.07 -1.88
CA LEU A 182 1.43 3.25 -1.49
C LEU A 182 2.92 3.09 -1.84
N ALA A 183 3.40 1.85 -1.98
CA ALA A 183 4.79 1.58 -2.34
C ALA A 183 5.10 1.97 -3.79
N VAL A 184 4.18 1.68 -4.73
CA VAL A 184 4.26 2.07 -6.14
C VAL A 184 3.08 2.95 -6.49
N ASP A 185 3.37 4.16 -6.95
CA ASP A 185 2.36 5.14 -7.32
C ASP A 185 1.84 4.93 -8.74
N HIS A 186 2.74 4.60 -9.65
CA HIS A 186 2.43 4.41 -11.06
C HIS A 186 3.31 3.33 -11.69
N LEU A 187 2.71 2.51 -12.54
CA LEU A 187 3.37 1.46 -13.30
C LEU A 187 3.38 1.83 -14.78
N HIS A 188 4.55 1.77 -15.40
CA HIS A 188 4.74 2.00 -16.83
C HIS A 188 5.20 0.70 -17.49
N ILE A 189 4.40 0.15 -18.40
CA ILE A 189 4.74 -1.02 -19.21
C ILE A 189 5.19 -0.53 -20.58
N LEU A 190 6.43 -0.82 -20.94
CA LEU A 190 7.09 -0.32 -22.15
C LEU A 190 7.00 -1.27 -23.36
N GLY A 191 6.09 -2.25 -23.31
CA GLY A 191 5.85 -3.17 -24.41
C GLY A 191 6.24 -4.62 -24.11
N ASP A 192 6.29 -5.43 -25.15
CA ASP A 192 6.68 -6.83 -25.14
C ASP A 192 5.89 -7.71 -24.15
N ILE A 193 4.54 -7.57 -24.17
CA ILE A 193 3.66 -8.32 -23.26
C ILE A 193 3.33 -9.70 -23.83
N TYR A 194 3.15 -9.81 -25.17
CA TYR A 194 2.41 -10.91 -25.80
C TYR A 194 3.25 -12.01 -26.40
N ASP A 195 4.51 -11.80 -26.66
CA ASP A 195 5.38 -12.77 -27.31
C ASP A 195 6.02 -13.75 -26.32
N ARG A 196 6.31 -14.97 -26.74
CA ARG A 196 7.02 -16.07 -26.09
C ARG A 196 6.27 -16.84 -24.99
N GLY A 197 5.89 -16.22 -23.86
CA GLY A 197 5.25 -16.92 -22.75
C GLY A 197 3.76 -17.21 -22.97
N ALA A 198 3.22 -18.10 -22.13
CA ALA A 198 1.88 -18.65 -22.34
C ALA A 198 0.74 -17.83 -21.69
N HIS A 199 1.05 -16.85 -20.84
CA HIS A 199 0.07 -16.25 -19.93
C HIS A 199 -0.02 -14.71 -20.03
N ALA A 200 0.05 -14.18 -21.26
CA ALA A 200 -0.16 -12.75 -21.50
C ALA A 200 -1.58 -12.29 -21.08
N ASP A 201 -2.57 -13.17 -21.19
CA ASP A 201 -3.94 -12.97 -20.73
C ASP A 201 -4.00 -12.66 -19.23
N LYS A 202 -3.33 -13.44 -18.40
CA LYS A 202 -3.26 -13.23 -16.94
C LYS A 202 -2.51 -11.94 -16.57
N ILE A 203 -1.46 -11.60 -17.34
CA ILE A 203 -0.75 -10.32 -17.17
C ILE A 203 -1.69 -9.16 -17.42
N LEU A 204 -2.50 -9.21 -18.48
CA LEU A 204 -3.48 -8.16 -18.78
C LEU A 204 -4.54 -8.03 -17.68
N ASP A 205 -5.02 -9.15 -17.14
CA ASP A 205 -5.98 -9.11 -16.02
C ASP A 205 -5.39 -8.37 -14.83
N LEU A 206 -4.14 -8.66 -14.44
CA LEU A 206 -3.43 -7.93 -13.39
C LEU A 206 -3.27 -6.43 -13.70
N LEU A 207 -2.94 -6.09 -14.95
CA LEU A 207 -2.77 -4.70 -15.36
C LEU A 207 -4.11 -3.94 -15.35
N MET A 208 -5.22 -4.59 -15.70
CA MET A 208 -6.56 -3.99 -15.63
C MET A 208 -7.01 -3.73 -14.19
N GLU A 209 -6.59 -4.55 -13.25
CA GLU A 209 -6.87 -4.39 -11.81
C GLU A 209 -5.91 -3.38 -11.14
N HIS A 210 -4.79 -3.06 -11.76
CA HIS A 210 -3.79 -2.16 -11.18
C HIS A 210 -4.34 -0.73 -11.06
N HIS A 211 -4.14 -0.11 -9.90
CA HIS A 211 -4.72 1.20 -9.57
C HIS A 211 -4.25 2.37 -10.45
N SER A 212 -3.07 2.26 -11.07
CA SER A 212 -2.51 3.29 -11.95
C SER A 212 -1.45 2.67 -12.87
N VAL A 213 -1.75 2.55 -14.16
CA VAL A 213 -0.85 1.94 -15.15
C VAL A 213 -0.96 2.63 -16.51
N ASP A 214 0.18 2.80 -17.16
CA ASP A 214 0.31 3.17 -18.57
C ASP A 214 0.95 2.00 -19.34
N ILE A 215 0.43 1.74 -20.55
CA ILE A 215 0.94 0.68 -21.42
C ILE A 215 1.34 1.33 -22.75
N GLN A 216 2.57 1.12 -23.16
CA GLN A 216 3.02 1.40 -24.52
C GLN A 216 2.93 0.13 -25.36
N TRP A 217 2.48 0.30 -26.61
CA TRP A 217 2.52 -0.77 -27.59
C TRP A 217 3.96 -0.92 -28.09
N GLY A 218 4.52 -2.10 -27.90
CA GLY A 218 5.78 -2.54 -28.50
C GLY A 218 5.53 -3.42 -29.70
#